data_dc40fcd1dfdbca4c7157150ac60b0b22
#
_entry.id   dc40fcd1dfdbca4c7157150ac60b0b22
#
_cell.length_a   1.000
_cell.length_b   1.000
_cell.length_c   1.000
_cell.angle_alpha   90.00
_cell.angle_beta   90.00
_cell.angle_gamma   90.00
#
_symmetry.space_group_name_H-M   'P 1'
#
loop_
_entity.id
_entity.type
_entity.pdbx_description
1 polymer ?
#
loop_
_entity_poly.entity_id
_entity_poly.type
_entity_poly.pdbx_seq_one_letter_code
_entity_poly.pdbx_strand_id
1 'polypeptide(L)'
;MTALTPALDAAFSNDRILIFGSVEINLPGYDLRLLDGSGLLLVDGQTFVGEDPIYGVLDSIDELSDGLGDEAPALSINLLPASGAAVGQLSSPSFQGSRVRVRIGAVDRSSGLTIGTHLLFDGQIDVPVLTVGKGRRALAFECVSSFEHFFDNDEGARLSDSFHQSIWPGETAFANITGIEQTFYWGIATPSGVGTVSVGGGQ
;
A
#
# COMPACT_ATOMS: atom_id res chain seq x y z
N MET A 1 -9.72 -10.88 3.67
CA MET A 1 -9.43 -10.90 5.13
C MET A 1 -8.76 -12.22 5.47
N THR A 2 -7.53 -12.17 5.98
CA THR A 2 -6.86 -13.34 6.54
C THR A 2 -7.50 -13.66 7.88
N ALA A 3 -7.91 -14.91 8.11
CA ALA A 3 -8.45 -15.31 9.40
C ALA A 3 -7.38 -15.21 10.49
N LEU A 4 -7.78 -14.85 11.71
CA LEU A 4 -6.90 -14.89 12.87
C LEU A 4 -6.38 -16.31 13.09
N THR A 5 -5.15 -16.44 13.58
CA THR A 5 -4.66 -17.75 14.02
C THR A 5 -5.44 -18.19 15.25
N PRO A 6 -5.68 -19.50 15.47
CA PRO A 6 -6.43 -19.96 16.65
C PRO A 6 -5.81 -19.50 17.98
N ALA A 7 -4.48 -19.37 18.06
CA ALA A 7 -3.78 -18.89 19.24
C ALA A 7 -4.06 -17.40 19.50
N LEU A 8 -4.10 -16.59 18.46
CA LEU A 8 -4.38 -15.16 18.57
C LEU A 8 -5.85 -14.90 18.86
N ASP A 9 -6.76 -15.67 18.27
CA ASP A 9 -8.20 -15.62 18.54
C ASP A 9 -8.51 -15.98 20.01
N ALA A 10 -7.90 -17.05 20.51
CA ALA A 10 -7.98 -17.41 21.92
C ALA A 10 -7.41 -16.34 22.86
N ALA A 11 -6.29 -15.68 22.45
CA ALA A 11 -5.71 -14.60 23.21
C ALA A 11 -6.65 -13.38 23.27
N PHE A 12 -7.25 -12.99 22.15
CA PHE A 12 -8.19 -11.86 22.09
C PHE A 12 -9.51 -12.11 22.83
N SER A 13 -9.88 -13.37 23.02
CA SER A 13 -11.04 -13.77 23.81
C SER A 13 -10.79 -13.77 25.32
N ASN A 14 -9.57 -13.46 25.78
CA ASN A 14 -9.19 -13.50 27.18
C ASN A 14 -9.46 -12.16 27.89
N ASP A 15 -10.00 -12.19 29.12
CA ASP A 15 -10.31 -10.99 29.91
C ASP A 15 -9.07 -10.13 30.25
N ARG A 16 -7.88 -10.70 30.19
CA ARG A 16 -6.61 -10.05 30.54
C ARG A 16 -5.58 -10.24 29.45
N ILE A 17 -5.75 -9.55 28.38
CA ILE A 17 -4.83 -9.57 27.24
C ILE A 17 -3.87 -8.37 27.29
N LEU A 18 -2.64 -8.55 26.81
CA LEU A 18 -1.73 -7.47 26.45
C LEU A 18 -1.64 -7.42 24.92
N ILE A 19 -2.23 -6.38 24.35
CA ILE A 19 -2.27 -6.14 22.91
C ILE A 19 -1.18 -5.13 22.57
N PHE A 20 -0.62 -5.23 21.36
CA PHE A 20 0.28 -4.22 20.79
C PHE A 20 -0.05 -4.00 19.31
N GLY A 21 0.16 -2.77 18.86
CA GLY A 21 0.26 -2.41 17.46
C GLY A 21 1.73 -2.36 17.02
N SER A 22 2.02 -2.71 15.79
CA SER A 22 3.35 -2.58 15.22
C SER A 22 3.30 -2.08 13.79
N VAL A 23 4.26 -1.21 13.48
CA VAL A 23 4.46 -0.63 12.14
C VAL A 23 5.84 -1.01 11.65
N GLU A 24 5.91 -1.54 10.44
CA GLU A 24 7.15 -1.81 9.74
C GLU A 24 7.15 -1.07 8.41
N ILE A 25 8.19 -0.26 8.20
CA ILE A 25 8.38 0.51 6.97
C ILE A 25 9.76 0.20 6.42
N ASN A 26 9.83 -0.33 5.21
CA ASN A 26 11.09 -0.64 4.55
C ASN A 26 11.55 0.56 3.71
N LEU A 27 12.22 1.52 4.34
CA LEU A 27 12.80 2.68 3.67
C LEU A 27 14.08 2.31 2.92
N PRO A 28 14.49 3.08 1.90
CA PRO A 28 15.76 2.87 1.22
C PRO A 28 16.96 2.92 2.18
N GLY A 29 17.56 1.74 2.43
CA GLY A 29 18.71 1.60 3.33
C GLY A 29 18.39 1.62 4.82
N TYR A 30 17.12 1.63 5.22
CA TYR A 30 16.71 1.65 6.63
C TYR A 30 15.38 0.97 6.87
N ASP A 31 15.36 -0.02 7.74
CA ASP A 31 14.10 -0.67 8.17
C ASP A 31 13.60 -0.04 9.47
N LEU A 32 12.53 0.72 9.38
CA LEU A 32 11.87 1.31 10.53
C LEU A 32 10.86 0.32 11.11
N ARG A 33 11.02 -0.03 12.39
CA ARG A 33 10.14 -0.97 13.10
C ARG A 33 9.73 -0.39 14.44
N LEU A 34 8.50 0.08 14.54
CA LEU A 34 7.94 0.76 15.71
C LEU A 34 6.81 -0.05 16.36
N LEU A 35 6.68 0.12 17.66
CA LEU A 35 5.54 -0.31 18.48
C LEU A 35 4.67 0.90 18.85
N ASP A 36 3.41 0.65 19.15
CA ASP A 36 2.45 1.63 19.67
C ASP A 36 2.64 1.95 21.16
N GLY A 37 3.80 1.69 21.70
CA GLY A 37 4.13 1.95 23.10
C GLY A 37 5.62 1.92 23.36
N SER A 38 6.01 2.15 24.61
CA SER A 38 7.41 2.08 25.02
C SER A 38 7.83 0.61 25.24
N GLY A 39 8.99 0.25 24.73
CA GLY A 39 9.55 -1.07 24.97
C GLY A 39 10.27 -1.66 23.76
N LEU A 40 10.57 -2.93 23.89
CA LEU A 40 11.21 -3.75 22.86
C LEU A 40 10.47 -5.08 22.79
N LEU A 41 10.10 -5.49 21.59
CA LEU A 41 9.39 -6.74 21.36
C LEU A 41 9.96 -7.47 20.14
N LEU A 42 10.11 -8.77 20.26
CA LEU A 42 10.48 -9.62 19.14
C LEU A 42 9.20 -10.10 18.44
N VAL A 43 9.00 -9.67 17.20
CA VAL A 43 7.85 -10.03 16.37
C VAL A 43 8.35 -10.67 15.09
N ASP A 44 7.95 -11.90 14.82
CA ASP A 44 8.35 -12.67 13.63
C ASP A 44 9.87 -12.70 13.39
N GLY A 45 10.66 -12.80 14.48
CA GLY A 45 12.12 -12.81 14.44
C GLY A 45 12.78 -11.44 14.21
N GLN A 46 12.00 -10.36 14.14
CA GLN A 46 12.46 -8.98 14.00
C GLN A 46 12.22 -8.19 15.29
N THR A 47 13.17 -7.31 15.63
CA THR A 47 13.05 -6.46 16.80
C THR A 47 12.28 -5.18 16.47
N PHE A 48 11.20 -4.94 17.20
CA PHE A 48 10.44 -3.70 17.17
C PHE A 48 10.70 -2.91 18.44
N VAL A 49 10.76 -1.60 18.32
CA VAL A 49 11.09 -0.67 19.41
C VAL A 49 10.01 0.40 19.56
N GLY A 50 9.82 0.90 20.78
CA GLY A 50 8.88 1.99 21.04
C GLY A 50 9.40 3.35 20.57
N GLU A 51 10.72 3.52 20.43
CA GLU A 51 11.35 4.75 19.99
C GLU A 51 12.52 4.46 19.06
N ASP A 52 12.52 5.11 17.90
CA ASP A 52 13.59 5.08 16.93
C ASP A 52 14.47 6.34 17.05
N PRO A 53 15.81 6.24 16.94
CA PRO A 53 16.70 7.39 17.14
C PRO A 53 16.53 8.50 16.08
N ILE A 54 15.97 8.20 14.91
CA ILE A 54 15.77 9.15 13.80
C ILE A 54 14.29 9.54 13.69
N TYR A 55 13.42 8.56 13.59
CA TYR A 55 11.99 8.74 13.34
C TYR A 55 11.18 8.94 14.62
N GLY A 56 11.78 8.75 15.79
CA GLY A 56 11.17 8.96 17.09
C GLY A 56 10.12 7.92 17.43
N VAL A 57 8.95 8.36 17.84
CA VAL A 57 7.88 7.50 18.31
C VAL A 57 6.66 7.52 17.38
N LEU A 58 5.90 6.44 17.40
CA LEU A 58 4.59 6.38 16.76
C LEU A 58 3.60 7.24 17.57
N ASP A 59 3.06 8.28 16.96
CA ASP A 59 2.07 9.18 17.59
C ASP A 59 0.65 8.62 17.40
N SER A 60 0.28 8.34 16.15
CA SER A 60 -1.02 7.77 15.81
C SER A 60 -0.98 7.04 14.47
N ILE A 61 -1.94 6.17 14.31
CA ILE A 61 -2.35 5.60 13.04
C ILE A 61 -3.79 6.02 12.86
N ASP A 62 -4.09 6.64 11.73
CA ASP A 62 -5.45 7.07 11.44
C ASP A 62 -6.37 5.87 11.20
N GLU A 63 -7.67 6.11 11.18
CA GLU A 63 -8.66 5.06 11.00
C GLU A 63 -8.43 4.32 9.67
N LEU A 64 -8.31 3.00 9.75
CA LEU A 64 -8.25 2.14 8.58
C LEU A 64 -9.69 1.96 8.08
N SER A 65 -10.05 2.68 7.02
CA SER A 65 -11.33 2.48 6.35
C SER A 65 -11.20 1.40 5.29
N ASP A 66 -12.02 0.36 5.40
CA ASP A 66 -12.16 -0.64 4.35
C ASP A 66 -13.14 -0.03 3.32
N GLY A 67 -12.60 0.51 2.24
CA GLY A 67 -13.37 1.18 1.19
C GLY A 67 -14.37 0.22 0.56
N LEU A 68 -15.65 0.42 0.85
CA LEU A 68 -16.75 -0.20 0.11
C LEU A 68 -16.95 0.63 -1.17
N GLY A 69 -16.20 0.32 -2.23
CA GLY A 69 -16.31 1.03 -3.50
C GLY A 69 -15.04 0.93 -4.35
N ASP A 70 -14.90 1.84 -5.30
CA ASP A 70 -13.76 1.92 -6.22
C ASP A 70 -12.52 2.63 -5.61
N GLU A 71 -12.49 2.85 -4.30
CA GLU A 71 -11.36 3.49 -3.63
C GLU A 71 -10.49 2.46 -2.92
N ALA A 72 -9.19 2.51 -3.18
CA ALA A 72 -8.23 1.69 -2.45
C ALA A 72 -8.12 2.18 -0.99
N PRO A 73 -8.01 1.27 0.00
CA PRO A 73 -7.81 1.66 1.39
C PRO A 73 -6.56 2.52 1.53
N ALA A 74 -6.72 3.71 2.13
CA ALA A 74 -5.63 4.61 2.47
C ALA A 74 -5.42 4.62 3.99
N LEU A 75 -4.18 4.91 4.42
CA LEU A 75 -3.81 4.98 5.83
C LEU A 75 -2.77 6.07 6.06
N SER A 76 -2.97 6.93 7.06
CA SER A 76 -1.93 7.87 7.48
C SER A 76 -1.28 7.40 8.79
N ILE A 77 0.05 7.36 8.80
CA ILE A 77 0.87 6.99 9.95
C ILE A 77 1.62 8.22 10.42
N ASN A 78 1.31 8.67 11.64
CA ASN A 78 1.88 9.87 12.22
C ASN A 78 3.01 9.53 13.20
N LEU A 79 4.16 10.15 13.01
CA LEU A 79 5.34 9.99 13.85
C LEU A 79 5.75 11.31 14.46
N LEU A 80 6.35 11.25 15.65
CA LEU A 80 7.03 12.38 16.31
C LEU A 80 8.53 12.16 16.22
N PRO A 81 9.21 12.73 15.21
CA PRO A 81 10.63 12.51 14.99
C PRO A 81 11.49 13.01 16.14
N ALA A 82 12.64 12.36 16.36
CA ALA A 82 13.63 12.82 17.32
C ALA A 82 14.08 14.25 17.00
N SER A 83 14.30 15.06 18.02
CA SER A 83 14.58 16.50 17.89
C SER A 83 15.84 16.82 17.08
N GLY A 84 16.81 15.90 17.06
CA GLY A 84 18.08 16.03 16.32
C GLY A 84 18.06 15.53 14.88
N ALA A 85 16.95 14.94 14.44
CA ALA A 85 16.89 14.36 13.08
C ALA A 85 16.89 15.44 12.00
N ALA A 86 17.66 15.22 10.93
CA ALA A 86 17.71 16.14 9.81
C ALA A 86 16.44 16.07 8.98
N VAL A 87 15.88 17.22 8.59
CA VAL A 87 14.66 17.32 7.78
C VAL A 87 14.73 16.48 6.50
N GLY A 88 15.87 16.50 5.80
CA GLY A 88 16.07 15.73 4.59
C GLY A 88 16.13 14.21 4.78
N GLN A 89 16.34 13.73 6.02
CA GLN A 89 16.26 12.31 6.34
C GLN A 89 14.83 11.86 6.65
N LEU A 90 13.95 12.81 7.04
CA LEU A 90 12.59 12.51 7.46
C LEU A 90 11.58 12.51 6.32
N SER A 91 11.82 13.32 5.29
CA SER A 91 10.85 13.55 4.21
C SER A 91 11.50 13.48 2.82
N SER A 92 12.33 12.45 2.60
CA SER A 92 12.93 12.23 1.28
C SER A 92 11.89 11.76 0.27
N PRO A 93 11.86 12.32 -0.94
CA PRO A 93 11.01 11.81 -2.02
C PRO A 93 11.29 10.35 -2.38
N SER A 94 12.50 9.85 -2.06
CA SER A 94 12.88 8.45 -2.28
C SER A 94 12.13 7.45 -1.40
N PHE A 95 11.35 7.92 -0.42
CA PHE A 95 10.51 7.06 0.42
C PHE A 95 9.20 6.64 -0.26
N GLN A 96 8.79 7.35 -1.30
CA GLN A 96 7.64 6.96 -2.11
C GLN A 96 7.84 5.52 -2.65
N GLY A 97 6.80 4.71 -2.58
CA GLY A 97 6.85 3.30 -2.95
C GLY A 97 7.47 2.37 -1.90
N SER A 98 7.97 2.90 -0.76
CA SER A 98 8.47 2.07 0.34
C SER A 98 7.34 1.27 0.96
N ARG A 99 7.56 -0.03 1.16
CA ARG A 99 6.54 -0.93 1.70
C ARG A 99 6.24 -0.61 3.16
N VAL A 100 4.95 -0.63 3.50
CA VAL A 100 4.43 -0.39 4.84
C VAL A 100 3.56 -1.56 5.27
N ARG A 101 3.78 -2.07 6.48
CA ARG A 101 2.96 -3.11 7.09
C ARG A 101 2.55 -2.71 8.49
N VAL A 102 1.25 -2.76 8.76
CA VAL A 102 0.68 -2.52 10.09
C VAL A 102 0.09 -3.81 10.60
N ARG A 103 0.46 -4.19 11.82
CA ARG A 103 0.00 -5.41 12.47
C ARG A 103 -0.53 -5.11 13.87
N ILE A 104 -1.49 -5.91 14.28
CA ILE A 104 -1.92 -6.03 15.68
C ILE A 104 -1.48 -7.39 16.19
N GLY A 105 -1.09 -7.47 17.43
CA GLY A 105 -0.66 -8.72 18.04
C GLY A 105 -0.96 -8.78 19.51
N ALA A 106 -0.69 -9.95 20.10
CA ALA A 106 -0.84 -10.22 21.52
C ALA A 106 0.44 -10.76 22.13
N VAL A 107 0.70 -10.36 23.37
CA VAL A 107 1.84 -10.82 24.18
C VAL A 107 1.33 -11.65 25.34
N ASP A 108 1.99 -12.78 25.58
CA ASP A 108 1.78 -13.54 26.80
C ASP A 108 2.40 -12.81 27.99
N ARG A 109 1.57 -12.42 28.93
CA ARG A 109 1.99 -11.66 30.11
C ARG A 109 2.95 -12.42 31.04
N SER A 110 2.95 -13.72 31.01
CA SER A 110 3.78 -14.55 31.87
C SER A 110 5.21 -14.70 31.33
N SER A 111 5.34 -14.84 30.02
CA SER A 111 6.63 -15.03 29.35
C SER A 111 7.18 -13.76 28.70
N GLY A 112 6.34 -12.77 28.45
CA GLY A 112 6.69 -11.58 27.66
C GLY A 112 6.90 -11.86 26.16
N LEU A 113 6.53 -13.04 25.71
CA LEU A 113 6.70 -13.45 24.31
C LEU A 113 5.46 -13.12 23.47
N THR A 114 5.68 -12.85 22.21
CA THR A 114 4.60 -12.66 21.25
C THR A 114 3.86 -13.97 21.00
N ILE A 115 2.55 -13.97 21.20
CA ILE A 115 1.65 -15.10 20.90
C ILE A 115 1.46 -15.23 19.39
N GLY A 116 1.31 -14.09 18.73
CA GLY A 116 1.11 -13.99 17.29
C GLY A 116 0.74 -12.59 16.86
N THR A 117 0.69 -12.38 15.55
CA THR A 117 0.31 -11.13 14.92
C THR A 117 -0.74 -11.35 13.83
N HIS A 118 -1.51 -10.31 13.56
CA HIS A 118 -2.43 -10.23 12.44
C HIS A 118 -2.13 -8.99 11.62
N LEU A 119 -2.01 -9.16 10.31
CA LEU A 119 -1.75 -8.09 9.37
C LEU A 119 -3.05 -7.31 9.13
N LEU A 120 -3.04 -6.02 9.47
CA LEU A 120 -4.16 -5.11 9.26
C LEU A 120 -4.05 -4.36 7.93
N PHE A 121 -2.82 -3.95 7.58
CA PHE A 121 -2.55 -3.18 6.37
C PHE A 121 -1.23 -3.62 5.74
N ASP A 122 -1.23 -3.77 4.42
CA ASP A 122 -0.04 -3.96 3.58
C ASP A 122 -0.16 -3.04 2.38
N GLY A 123 0.76 -2.12 2.27
CA GLY A 123 0.74 -1.10 1.24
C GLY A 123 2.11 -0.44 1.08
N GLN A 124 2.09 0.77 0.58
CA GLN A 124 3.29 1.56 0.34
C GLN A 124 3.08 3.03 0.70
N ILE A 125 4.18 3.74 0.95
CA ILE A 125 4.14 5.19 1.11
C ILE A 125 3.84 5.83 -0.24
N ASP A 126 2.82 6.66 -0.29
CA ASP A 126 2.56 7.57 -1.40
C ASP A 126 3.31 8.88 -1.19
N VAL A 127 3.03 9.59 -0.10
CA VAL A 127 3.66 10.89 0.17
C VAL A 127 4.13 11.00 1.63
N PRO A 128 5.42 11.35 1.87
CA PRO A 128 5.90 11.74 3.18
C PRO A 128 5.63 13.24 3.41
N VAL A 129 4.87 13.59 4.45
CA VAL A 129 4.53 14.97 4.80
C VAL A 129 5.18 15.36 6.12
N LEU A 130 6.14 16.28 6.10
CA LEU A 130 6.78 16.80 7.31
C LEU A 130 6.22 18.17 7.67
N THR A 131 5.58 18.27 8.83
CA THR A 131 5.09 19.52 9.39
C THR A 131 6.04 20.01 10.50
N VAL A 132 6.56 21.21 10.33
CA VAL A 132 7.44 21.86 11.31
C VAL A 132 6.77 23.12 11.85
N GLY A 133 6.52 23.12 13.17
CA GLY A 133 5.91 24.25 13.88
C GLY A 133 6.76 24.69 15.08
N LYS A 134 6.27 25.69 15.86
CA LYS A 134 6.95 26.14 17.09
C LYS A 134 7.04 25.00 18.10
N GLY A 135 8.23 24.41 18.22
CA GLY A 135 8.52 23.36 19.22
C GLY A 135 7.94 21.98 18.92
N ARG A 136 7.34 21.76 17.75
CA ARG A 136 6.79 20.46 17.35
C ARG A 136 7.18 20.12 15.91
N ARG A 137 7.58 18.88 15.72
CA ARG A 137 7.72 18.26 14.41
C ARG A 137 6.77 17.08 14.35
N ALA A 138 6.05 16.93 13.26
CA ALA A 138 5.21 15.78 12.98
C ALA A 138 5.52 15.31 11.57
N LEU A 139 5.74 14.02 11.41
CA LEU A 139 5.95 13.37 10.13
C LEU A 139 4.76 12.46 9.88
N ALA A 140 4.03 12.70 8.81
CA ALA A 140 2.98 11.83 8.34
C ALA A 140 3.44 11.06 7.11
N PHE A 141 3.25 9.75 7.11
CA PHE A 141 3.35 8.92 5.92
C PHE A 141 1.94 8.60 5.43
N GLU A 142 1.57 9.24 4.34
CA GLU A 142 0.36 8.89 3.62
C GLU A 142 0.62 7.60 2.85
N CYS A 143 -0.14 6.57 3.17
CA CYS A 143 0.05 5.22 2.65
C CYS A 143 -1.17 4.77 1.87
N VAL A 144 -0.92 4.09 0.78
CA VAL A 144 -1.93 3.50 -0.09
C VAL A 144 -1.79 1.99 -0.12
N SER A 145 -2.91 1.31 -0.26
CA SER A 145 -2.91 -0.15 -0.35
C SER A 145 -2.22 -0.61 -1.63
N SER A 146 -1.61 -1.79 -1.59
CA SER A 146 -1.06 -2.45 -2.79
C SER A 146 -2.08 -2.67 -3.90
N PHE A 147 -3.38 -2.60 -3.59
CA PHE A 147 -4.46 -2.67 -4.58
C PHE A 147 -4.54 -1.43 -5.48
N GLU A 148 -4.04 -0.26 -5.05
CA GLU A 148 -4.04 0.95 -5.86
C GLU A 148 -3.24 0.77 -7.14
N HIS A 149 -2.17 -0.01 -7.11
CA HIS A 149 -1.42 -0.37 -8.31
C HIS A 149 -2.25 -1.05 -9.41
N PHE A 150 -3.34 -1.72 -9.06
CA PHE A 150 -4.24 -2.29 -10.07
C PHE A 150 -5.05 -1.22 -10.80
N PHE A 151 -5.24 -0.05 -10.17
CA PHE A 151 -5.96 1.07 -10.78
C PHE A 151 -5.03 2.05 -11.49
N ASP A 152 -3.80 2.24 -10.96
CA ASP A 152 -2.82 3.16 -11.52
C ASP A 152 -1.99 2.56 -12.65
N ASN A 153 -1.98 1.24 -12.77
CA ASN A 153 -1.12 0.55 -13.72
C ASN A 153 -1.74 0.54 -15.12
N ASP A 154 -1.97 1.74 -15.67
CA ASP A 154 -2.10 1.92 -17.13
C ASP A 154 -0.69 1.91 -17.76
N GLU A 155 0.06 0.81 -17.55
CA GLU A 155 1.40 0.59 -18.15
C GLU A 155 1.34 0.55 -19.67
N GLY A 156 0.28 1.11 -20.25
CA GLY A 156 0.08 1.10 -21.69
C GLY A 156 -0.07 -0.33 -22.26
N ALA A 157 -0.49 -1.27 -21.41
CA ALA A 157 -0.87 -2.61 -21.84
C ALA A 157 -2.03 -2.51 -22.84
N ARG A 158 -1.71 -2.29 -24.09
CA ARG A 158 -2.66 -2.10 -25.17
C ARG A 158 -2.88 -3.45 -25.85
N LEU A 159 -4.12 -3.73 -26.21
CA LEU A 159 -4.46 -4.79 -27.15
C LEU A 159 -3.94 -4.40 -28.55
N SER A 160 -2.62 -4.30 -28.70
CA SER A 160 -1.97 -4.02 -29.98
C SER A 160 -0.95 -5.09 -30.28
N ASP A 161 -0.81 -5.42 -31.55
CA ASP A 161 0.17 -6.42 -32.03
C ASP A 161 1.60 -6.02 -31.64
N SER A 162 1.94 -4.73 -31.74
CA SER A 162 3.26 -4.23 -31.39
C SER A 162 3.59 -4.39 -29.89
N PHE A 163 2.62 -4.16 -29.00
CA PHE A 163 2.80 -4.38 -27.58
C PHE A 163 2.92 -5.88 -27.27
N HIS A 164 2.06 -6.70 -27.86
CA HIS A 164 2.09 -8.14 -27.68
C HIS A 164 3.44 -8.74 -28.12
N GLN A 165 3.93 -8.37 -29.30
CA GLN A 165 5.22 -8.84 -29.80
C GLN A 165 6.43 -8.31 -29.02
N SER A 166 6.29 -7.19 -28.30
CA SER A 166 7.35 -6.72 -27.39
C SER A 166 7.55 -7.64 -26.19
N ILE A 167 6.49 -8.34 -25.74
CA ILE A 167 6.52 -9.27 -24.62
C ILE A 167 6.77 -10.71 -25.11
N TRP A 168 6.11 -11.11 -26.20
CA TRP A 168 6.26 -12.43 -26.82
C TRP A 168 6.67 -12.29 -28.30
N PRO A 169 7.98 -12.18 -28.59
CA PRO A 169 8.47 -12.01 -29.94
C PRO A 169 8.07 -13.18 -30.84
N GLY A 170 7.45 -12.87 -31.99
CA GLY A 170 7.06 -13.87 -33.01
C GLY A 170 5.66 -14.45 -32.84
N GLU A 171 4.91 -14.07 -31.82
CA GLU A 171 3.51 -14.45 -31.67
C GLU A 171 2.60 -13.52 -32.50
N THR A 172 1.73 -14.08 -33.34
CA THR A 172 0.90 -13.31 -34.30
C THR A 172 -0.58 -13.28 -33.92
N ALA A 173 -0.94 -13.62 -32.65
CA ALA A 173 -2.32 -13.69 -32.22
C ALA A 173 -3.07 -12.35 -32.39
N PHE A 174 -2.37 -11.23 -32.25
CA PHE A 174 -2.93 -9.88 -32.36
C PHE A 174 -2.63 -9.18 -33.72
N ALA A 175 -2.04 -9.87 -34.69
CA ALA A 175 -1.67 -9.26 -35.97
C ALA A 175 -2.85 -8.62 -36.73
N ASN A 176 -4.09 -9.09 -36.49
CA ASN A 176 -5.30 -8.58 -37.13
C ASN A 176 -6.17 -7.68 -36.24
N ILE A 177 -5.72 -7.33 -35.06
CA ILE A 177 -6.49 -6.47 -34.14
C ILE A 177 -6.39 -4.99 -34.51
N THR A 178 -5.33 -4.58 -35.15
CA THR A 178 -5.13 -3.20 -35.61
C THR A 178 -6.18 -2.82 -36.62
N GLY A 179 -7.08 -1.90 -36.29
CA GLY A 179 -8.14 -1.42 -37.18
C GLY A 179 -9.54 -1.97 -36.93
N ILE A 180 -9.75 -2.75 -35.87
CA ILE A 180 -11.08 -3.25 -35.46
C ILE A 180 -11.84 -2.22 -34.58
N GLU A 181 -11.44 -0.98 -34.52
CA GLU A 181 -12.21 0.06 -33.82
C GLU A 181 -13.56 0.27 -34.52
N GLN A 182 -14.59 -0.42 -34.03
CA GLN A 182 -15.97 -0.16 -34.39
C GLN A 182 -16.72 0.42 -33.20
N THR A 183 -17.24 1.61 -33.36
CA THR A 183 -18.13 2.21 -32.36
C THR A 183 -19.50 1.60 -32.50
N PHE A 184 -19.91 0.76 -31.54
CA PHE A 184 -21.26 0.21 -31.48
C PHE A 184 -22.17 1.11 -30.65
N TYR A 185 -23.25 1.61 -31.24
CA TYR A 185 -24.27 2.38 -30.55
C TYR A 185 -25.41 1.42 -30.11
N TRP A 186 -25.46 1.11 -28.80
CA TRP A 186 -26.50 0.26 -28.25
C TRP A 186 -27.84 1.02 -28.20
N GLY A 187 -28.80 0.61 -29.03
CA GLY A 187 -30.18 1.13 -28.98
C GLY A 187 -30.43 2.52 -29.54
N ILE A 188 -29.45 3.10 -30.24
CA ILE A 188 -29.60 4.41 -30.92
C ILE A 188 -29.25 4.24 -32.39
N ALA A 189 -30.09 4.81 -33.29
CA ALA A 189 -29.75 4.86 -34.70
C ALA A 189 -28.45 5.64 -34.91
N THR A 190 -27.56 5.14 -35.77
CA THR A 190 -26.30 5.80 -36.12
C THR A 190 -26.55 7.28 -36.43
N PRO A 191 -25.82 8.23 -35.81
CA PRO A 191 -25.99 9.64 -36.12
C PRO A 191 -25.77 9.84 -37.64
N SER A 192 -26.71 10.49 -38.26
CA SER A 192 -26.62 10.85 -39.70
C SER A 192 -25.40 11.76 -39.90
N GLY A 193 -24.36 11.25 -40.55
CA GLY A 193 -23.14 12.01 -40.83
C GLY A 193 -21.85 11.23 -40.61
N VAL A 194 -21.90 10.04 -40.02
CA VAL A 194 -20.74 9.14 -39.94
C VAL A 194 -20.64 8.38 -41.29
N GLY A 195 -19.69 8.80 -42.11
CA GLY A 195 -19.41 8.13 -43.37
C GLY A 195 -19.00 6.68 -43.12
N THR A 196 -19.75 5.73 -43.69
CA THR A 196 -19.32 4.32 -43.76
C THR A 196 -18.10 4.24 -44.66
N VAL A 197 -16.95 3.88 -44.05
CA VAL A 197 -15.77 3.49 -44.86
C VAL A 197 -16.10 2.17 -45.52
N SER A 198 -16.43 2.22 -46.81
CA SER A 198 -16.53 1.00 -47.63
C SER A 198 -15.13 0.46 -47.84
N VAL A 199 -14.82 -0.68 -47.22
CA VAL A 199 -13.62 -1.46 -47.59
C VAL A 199 -13.86 -2.05 -48.96
N GLY A 200 -13.34 -1.36 -49.98
CA GLY A 200 -13.35 -1.86 -51.34
C GLY A 200 -12.49 -3.11 -51.44
N GLY A 201 -13.11 -4.25 -51.74
CA GLY A 201 -12.42 -5.45 -52.11
C GLY A 201 -11.69 -5.21 -53.44
N GLY A 202 -10.35 -5.18 -53.41
CA GLY A 202 -9.51 -5.27 -54.62
C GLY A 202 -9.40 -6.72 -55.05
N GLN A 203 -9.67 -6.95 -56.34
CA GLN A 203 -9.41 -8.20 -57.08
C GLN A 203 -7.90 -8.47 -57.16
#